data_f10d8a28df8412ae3133eae5594dbcdf
#
_entry.id   f10d8a28df8412ae3133eae5594dbcdf
#
_cell.length_a   1.000
_cell.length_b   1.000
_cell.length_c   1.000
_cell.angle_alpha   90.00
_cell.angle_beta   90.00
_cell.angle_gamma   90.00
#
_symmetry.space_group_name_H-M   'P 1'
#
loop_
_entity.id
_entity.type
_entity.pdbx_description
1 polymer ?
#
loop_
_entity_poly.entity_id
_entity_poly.type
_entity_poly.pdbx_seq_one_letter_code
_entity_poly.pdbx_strand_id
1 'polypeptide(L)'
;MKKILKTAGIFHLLYYALIISYAGIQTTFAGFWLAAGTFFSALSVLPDKWLSRLKLPLGVGTAYFIFQELRLAGMAHAKPEPGADYVIVLGAHVKGRRPSRSLLRRIRAAAKYLKENPEAKAIGSGGQGPGEDITEAACICKTLARMGISADRLLLEEVSESTRENLLYSMILGGRESSYVIVTNGFHLFRAMETARRLGMKRVSGLAASSEPVLLPNYYVREFFALVLYRLRAKVGRIQ
;
A
#
# COMPACT_ATOMS: atom_id res chain seq x y z
N MET A 1 20.07 21.23 -17.93
CA MET A 1 18.97 20.23 -18.00
C MET A 1 19.46 18.86 -18.47
N LYS A 2 20.24 18.74 -19.56
CA LYS A 2 20.76 17.44 -20.08
C LYS A 2 21.50 16.62 -19.02
N LYS A 3 22.41 17.24 -18.25
CA LYS A 3 23.12 16.54 -17.16
C LYS A 3 22.16 15.93 -16.12
N ILE A 4 21.14 16.68 -15.69
CA ILE A 4 20.14 16.23 -14.73
C ILE A 4 19.35 15.03 -15.31
N LEU A 5 18.89 15.11 -16.56
CA LEU A 5 18.16 14.03 -17.23
C LEU A 5 19.04 12.78 -17.36
N LYS A 6 20.30 12.92 -17.75
CA LYS A 6 21.25 11.80 -17.85
C LYS A 6 21.47 11.15 -16.48
N THR A 7 21.70 11.95 -15.43
CA THR A 7 21.87 11.44 -14.06
C THR A 7 20.61 10.72 -13.57
N ALA A 8 19.42 11.31 -13.80
CA ALA A 8 18.16 10.66 -13.50
C ALA A 8 17.99 9.32 -14.25
N GLY A 9 18.31 9.28 -15.54
CA GLY A 9 18.28 8.06 -16.33
C GLY A 9 19.16 6.95 -15.73
N ILE A 10 20.43 7.27 -15.43
CA ILE A 10 21.38 6.33 -14.80
C ILE A 10 20.86 5.86 -13.45
N PHE A 11 20.37 6.77 -12.60
CA PHE A 11 19.82 6.40 -11.28
C PHE A 11 18.68 5.39 -11.39
N HIS A 12 17.72 5.61 -12.31
CA HIS A 12 16.59 4.70 -12.50
C HIS A 12 17.04 3.32 -13.01
N LEU A 13 18.02 3.26 -13.92
CA LEU A 13 18.57 2.00 -14.42
C LEU A 13 19.31 1.24 -13.33
N LEU A 14 20.12 1.91 -12.52
CA LEU A 14 20.81 1.30 -11.39
C LEU A 14 19.84 0.80 -10.34
N TYR A 15 18.78 1.56 -10.05
CA TYR A 15 17.76 1.13 -9.11
C TYR A 15 16.94 -0.05 -9.64
N TYR A 16 16.66 -0.09 -10.96
CA TYR A 16 16.08 -1.28 -11.60
C TYR A 16 16.97 -2.52 -11.38
N ALA A 17 18.26 -2.41 -11.67
CA ALA A 17 19.21 -3.51 -11.47
C ALA A 17 19.24 -3.97 -10.00
N LEU A 18 19.21 -3.02 -9.05
CA LEU A 18 19.15 -3.31 -7.62
C LEU A 18 17.86 -4.08 -7.24
N ILE A 19 16.69 -3.65 -7.74
CA ILE A 19 15.42 -4.34 -7.48
C ILE A 19 15.48 -5.78 -7.98
N ILE A 20 15.93 -5.98 -9.23
CA ILE A 20 15.98 -7.30 -9.85
C ILE A 20 16.97 -8.22 -9.11
N SER A 21 18.13 -7.69 -8.73
CA SER A 21 19.12 -8.45 -7.95
C SER A 21 18.61 -8.83 -6.56
N TYR A 22 17.86 -7.94 -5.91
CA TYR A 22 17.38 -8.14 -4.54
C TYR A 22 16.12 -9.02 -4.45
N ALA A 23 15.14 -8.82 -5.35
CA ALA A 23 13.81 -9.41 -5.23
C ALA A 23 13.36 -10.20 -6.46
N GLY A 24 14.17 -10.28 -7.51
CA GLY A 24 13.91 -11.04 -8.73
C GLY A 24 13.11 -10.28 -9.80
N ILE A 25 13.17 -10.80 -11.02
CA ILE A 25 12.57 -10.17 -12.22
C ILE A 25 11.03 -10.05 -12.15
N GLN A 26 10.38 -10.90 -11.36
CA GLN A 26 8.93 -10.89 -11.19
C GLN A 26 8.46 -9.84 -10.18
N THR A 27 9.35 -8.98 -9.67
CA THR A 27 8.98 -7.91 -8.75
C THR A 27 7.99 -6.95 -9.40
N THR A 28 6.82 -6.84 -8.79
CA THR A 28 5.74 -5.97 -9.28
C THR A 28 6.24 -4.54 -9.47
N PHE A 29 5.95 -3.94 -10.62
CA PHE A 29 6.28 -2.56 -10.96
C PHE A 29 7.77 -2.25 -11.21
N ALA A 30 8.66 -3.24 -11.17
CA ALA A 30 10.09 -3.03 -11.45
C ALA A 30 10.33 -2.47 -12.87
N GLY A 31 9.58 -2.91 -13.88
CA GLY A 31 9.67 -2.44 -15.26
C GLY A 31 9.48 -0.93 -15.44
N PHE A 32 8.80 -0.25 -14.52
CA PHE A 32 8.70 1.21 -14.52
C PHE A 32 10.09 1.87 -14.46
N TRP A 33 10.99 1.36 -13.63
CA TRP A 33 12.32 1.93 -13.43
C TRP A 33 13.20 1.77 -14.67
N LEU A 34 13.05 0.66 -15.39
CA LEU A 34 13.69 0.45 -16.69
C LEU A 34 13.14 1.45 -17.72
N ALA A 35 11.82 1.56 -17.83
CA ALA A 35 11.17 2.48 -18.77
C ALA A 35 11.50 3.95 -18.46
N ALA A 36 11.46 4.35 -17.19
CA ALA A 36 11.83 5.71 -16.78
C ALA A 36 13.31 6.00 -17.03
N GLY A 37 14.20 5.04 -16.75
CA GLY A 37 15.62 5.18 -17.01
C GLY A 37 15.95 5.36 -18.49
N THR A 38 15.36 4.57 -19.36
CA THR A 38 15.50 4.71 -20.82
C THR A 38 14.91 6.02 -21.32
N PHE A 39 13.74 6.40 -20.82
CA PHE A 39 13.06 7.66 -21.17
C PHE A 39 13.92 8.89 -20.82
N PHE A 40 14.40 9.01 -19.59
CA PHE A 40 15.24 10.14 -19.18
C PHE A 40 16.58 10.17 -19.91
N SER A 41 17.17 9.00 -20.19
CA SER A 41 18.40 8.89 -20.99
C SER A 41 18.16 9.40 -22.43
N ALA A 42 17.07 8.99 -23.07
CA ALA A 42 16.69 9.46 -24.41
C ALA A 42 16.40 10.97 -24.41
N LEU A 43 15.70 11.50 -23.41
CA LEU A 43 15.49 12.94 -23.29
C LEU A 43 16.80 13.72 -23.17
N SER A 44 17.84 13.16 -22.53
CA SER A 44 19.12 13.85 -22.31
C SER A 44 19.88 14.16 -23.58
N VAL A 45 19.62 13.44 -24.69
CA VAL A 45 20.27 13.64 -25.99
C VAL A 45 19.46 14.51 -26.96
N LEU A 46 18.25 14.93 -26.59
CA LEU A 46 17.43 15.81 -27.42
C LEU A 46 18.06 17.18 -27.61
N PRO A 47 17.81 17.85 -28.79
CA PRO A 47 18.18 19.24 -29.00
C PRO A 47 17.57 20.18 -27.94
N ASP A 48 18.30 21.24 -27.58
CA ASP A 48 17.88 22.18 -26.54
C ASP A 48 16.55 22.88 -26.84
N LYS A 49 16.22 23.07 -28.13
CA LYS A 49 14.93 23.60 -28.59
C LYS A 49 13.74 22.77 -28.11
N TRP A 50 13.82 21.44 -28.15
CA TRP A 50 12.76 20.54 -27.67
C TRP A 50 12.74 20.47 -26.15
N LEU A 51 13.92 20.44 -25.55
CA LEU A 51 14.06 20.42 -24.10
C LEU A 51 13.48 21.69 -23.45
N SER A 52 13.63 22.85 -24.08
CA SER A 52 13.06 24.11 -23.56
C SER A 52 11.53 24.07 -23.49
N ARG A 53 10.87 23.44 -24.46
CA ARG A 53 9.40 23.26 -24.48
C ARG A 53 8.91 22.27 -23.39
N LEU A 54 9.74 21.29 -23.03
CA LEU A 54 9.41 20.28 -22.03
C LEU A 54 9.68 20.73 -20.58
N LYS A 55 10.39 21.82 -20.35
CA LYS A 55 10.74 22.29 -18.99
C LYS A 55 9.52 22.49 -18.10
N LEU A 56 8.52 23.23 -18.61
CA LEU A 56 7.32 23.55 -17.83
C LEU A 56 6.48 22.29 -17.51
N PRO A 57 6.08 21.46 -18.50
CA PRO A 57 5.30 20.26 -18.17
C PRO A 57 6.06 19.26 -17.29
N LEU A 58 7.36 19.08 -17.48
CA LEU A 58 8.17 18.23 -16.60
C LEU A 58 8.25 18.81 -15.17
N GLY A 59 8.43 20.14 -15.05
CA GLY A 59 8.45 20.81 -13.75
C GLY A 59 7.13 20.66 -13.00
N VAL A 60 6.00 20.92 -13.65
CA VAL A 60 4.67 20.76 -13.06
C VAL A 60 4.39 19.30 -12.68
N GLY A 61 4.71 18.36 -13.55
CA GLY A 61 4.55 16.92 -13.28
C GLY A 61 5.38 16.47 -12.07
N THR A 62 6.65 16.92 -11.99
CA THR A 62 7.55 16.63 -10.88
C THR A 62 7.02 17.24 -9.57
N ALA A 63 6.58 18.48 -9.58
CA ALA A 63 6.03 19.14 -8.39
C ALA A 63 4.77 18.42 -7.90
N TYR A 64 3.86 18.03 -8.79
CA TYR A 64 2.69 17.25 -8.45
C TYR A 64 3.06 15.87 -7.88
N PHE A 65 4.03 15.18 -8.48
CA PHE A 65 4.54 13.91 -7.99
C PHE A 65 5.10 14.05 -6.56
N ILE A 66 6.01 15.01 -6.33
CA ILE A 66 6.59 15.26 -5.00
C ILE A 66 5.48 15.58 -3.99
N PHE A 67 4.52 16.43 -4.33
CA PHE A 67 3.40 16.77 -3.45
C PHE A 67 2.61 15.52 -3.03
N GLN A 68 2.30 14.63 -3.96
CA GLN A 68 1.59 13.39 -3.62
C GLN A 68 2.45 12.44 -2.78
N GLU A 69 3.74 12.30 -3.09
CA GLU A 69 4.66 11.46 -2.31
C GLU A 69 4.80 11.94 -0.86
N LEU A 70 4.86 13.26 -0.63
CA LEU A 70 4.87 13.83 0.72
C LEU A 70 3.58 13.51 1.49
N ARG A 71 2.43 13.52 0.83
CA ARG A 71 1.14 13.13 1.44
C ARG A 71 1.10 11.64 1.79
N LEU A 72 1.59 10.78 0.90
CA LEU A 72 1.70 9.34 1.15
C LEU A 72 2.65 9.06 2.33
N ALA A 73 3.82 9.70 2.33
CA ALA A 73 4.83 9.54 3.39
C ALA A 73 4.33 10.07 4.75
N GLY A 74 3.57 11.16 4.77
CA GLY A 74 2.97 11.69 6.00
C GLY A 74 2.07 10.67 6.71
N MET A 75 1.31 9.89 5.95
CA MET A 75 0.45 8.84 6.53
C MET A 75 1.21 7.64 7.09
N ALA A 76 2.45 7.41 6.66
CA ALA A 76 3.28 6.33 7.19
C ALA A 76 3.67 6.54 8.68
N HIS A 77 3.45 7.74 9.22
CA HIS A 77 3.68 8.09 10.61
C HIS A 77 2.38 8.27 11.41
N ALA A 78 1.22 7.95 10.80
CA ALA A 78 -0.06 8.05 11.48
C ALA A 78 -0.09 7.12 12.70
N LYS A 79 -0.55 7.67 13.83
CA LYS A 79 -0.78 6.91 15.06
C LYS A 79 -2.24 6.51 15.09
N PRO A 80 -2.55 5.23 15.43
CA PRO A 80 -3.91 4.78 15.59
C PRO A 80 -4.55 5.42 16.84
N GLU A 81 -5.86 5.62 16.81
CA GLU A 81 -6.59 5.99 18.02
C GLU A 81 -6.65 4.78 18.97
N PRO A 82 -6.44 4.99 20.29
CA PRO A 82 -6.59 3.92 21.27
C PRO A 82 -8.05 3.54 21.46
N GLY A 83 -8.31 2.31 21.89
CA GLY A 83 -9.66 1.86 22.25
C GLY A 83 -10.62 1.71 21.07
N ALA A 84 -10.14 1.43 19.88
CA ALA A 84 -11.00 1.12 18.74
C ALA A 84 -11.70 -0.25 18.95
N ASP A 85 -12.96 -0.35 18.46
CA ASP A 85 -13.74 -1.57 18.54
C ASP A 85 -13.12 -2.68 17.67
N TYR A 86 -12.61 -2.33 16.49
CA TYR A 86 -12.05 -3.28 15.53
C TYR A 86 -10.72 -2.84 14.93
N VAL A 87 -9.86 -3.83 14.69
CA VAL A 87 -8.59 -3.71 13.96
C VAL A 87 -8.71 -4.48 12.65
N ILE A 88 -8.81 -3.80 11.52
CA ILE A 88 -8.83 -4.41 10.19
C ILE A 88 -7.40 -4.61 9.71
N VAL A 89 -6.96 -5.87 9.59
CA VAL A 89 -5.65 -6.20 9.04
C VAL A 89 -5.82 -6.54 7.56
N LEU A 90 -5.39 -5.61 6.69
CA LEU A 90 -5.50 -5.83 5.25
C LEU A 90 -4.49 -6.88 4.77
N GLY A 91 -4.95 -7.78 3.93
CA GLY A 91 -4.14 -8.80 3.29
C GLY A 91 -3.01 -8.27 2.41
N ALA A 92 -1.98 -9.08 2.19
CA ALA A 92 -0.81 -8.72 1.38
C ALA A 92 -0.03 -9.93 0.86
N HIS A 93 -0.66 -10.93 0.41
CA HIS A 93 -0.11 -12.16 -0.14
C HIS A 93 0.38 -13.19 0.89
N VAL A 94 0.03 -14.45 0.64
CA VAL A 94 0.40 -15.63 1.40
C VAL A 94 1.30 -16.53 0.54
N LYS A 95 2.38 -17.08 1.09
CA LYS A 95 3.26 -18.05 0.43
C LYS A 95 2.89 -19.45 0.90
N GLY A 96 2.12 -20.17 0.08
CA GLY A 96 1.50 -21.42 0.52
C GLY A 96 0.57 -21.15 1.72
N ARG A 97 1.00 -21.53 2.91
CA ARG A 97 0.24 -21.33 4.18
C ARG A 97 0.90 -20.34 5.14
N ARG A 98 1.94 -19.63 4.71
CA ARG A 98 2.70 -18.71 5.56
C ARG A 98 2.56 -17.26 5.08
N PRO A 99 2.49 -16.28 5.99
CA PRO A 99 2.41 -14.89 5.57
C PRO A 99 3.68 -14.46 4.85
N SER A 100 3.54 -13.68 3.77
CA SER A 100 4.67 -12.96 3.17
C SER A 100 5.33 -12.05 4.21
N ARG A 101 6.55 -11.56 3.93
CA ARG A 101 7.24 -10.58 4.80
C ARG A 101 6.39 -9.33 5.05
N SER A 102 5.69 -8.86 4.00
CA SER A 102 4.81 -7.70 4.09
C SER A 102 3.62 -7.97 5.00
N LEU A 103 2.93 -9.09 4.79
CA LEU A 103 1.79 -9.49 5.62
C LEU A 103 2.19 -9.71 7.08
N LEU A 104 3.32 -10.37 7.34
CA LEU A 104 3.82 -10.59 8.71
C LEU A 104 4.10 -9.28 9.45
N ARG A 105 4.60 -8.25 8.76
CA ARG A 105 4.81 -6.92 9.35
C ARG A 105 3.48 -6.27 9.75
N ARG A 106 2.43 -6.39 8.92
CA ARG A 106 1.06 -5.93 9.26
C ARG A 106 0.52 -6.68 10.48
N ILE A 107 0.62 -8.01 10.49
CA ILE A 107 0.16 -8.85 11.60
C ILE A 107 0.88 -8.48 12.91
N ARG A 108 2.19 -8.25 12.88
CA ARG A 108 2.95 -7.83 14.07
C ARG A 108 2.51 -6.46 14.59
N ALA A 109 2.27 -5.50 13.70
CA ALA A 109 1.75 -4.19 14.08
C ALA A 109 0.36 -4.29 14.73
N ALA A 110 -0.54 -5.09 14.13
CA ALA A 110 -1.85 -5.37 14.68
C ALA A 110 -1.79 -6.09 16.03
N ALA A 111 -0.93 -7.11 16.18
CA ALA A 111 -0.77 -7.85 17.42
C ALA A 111 -0.29 -6.94 18.58
N LYS A 112 0.61 -5.99 18.28
CA LYS A 112 1.04 -5.01 19.29
C LYS A 112 -0.14 -4.15 19.74
N TYR A 113 -0.90 -3.57 18.81
CA TYR A 113 -2.06 -2.75 19.13
C TYR A 113 -3.12 -3.54 19.92
N LEU A 114 -3.42 -4.79 19.51
CA LEU A 114 -4.41 -5.65 20.17
C LEU A 114 -4.03 -6.04 21.61
N LYS A 115 -2.73 -6.15 21.93
CA LYS A 115 -2.24 -6.40 23.28
C LYS A 115 -2.36 -5.14 24.16
N GLU A 116 -2.20 -3.97 23.59
CA GLU A 116 -2.37 -2.68 24.27
C GLU A 116 -3.86 -2.29 24.42
N ASN A 117 -4.76 -2.92 23.62
CA ASN A 117 -6.21 -2.68 23.62
C ASN A 117 -6.97 -4.02 23.70
N PRO A 118 -7.13 -4.58 24.92
CA PRO A 118 -7.68 -5.94 25.12
C PRO A 118 -9.14 -6.10 24.65
N GLU A 119 -9.94 -5.03 24.65
CA GLU A 119 -11.35 -5.07 24.21
C GLU A 119 -11.49 -5.06 22.67
N ALA A 120 -10.46 -4.61 21.94
CA ALA A 120 -10.51 -4.54 20.49
C ALA A 120 -10.51 -5.94 19.85
N LYS A 121 -11.33 -6.15 18.83
CA LYS A 121 -11.35 -7.37 18.01
C LYS A 121 -10.59 -7.16 16.70
N ALA A 122 -9.98 -8.23 16.18
CA ALA A 122 -9.30 -8.18 14.89
C ALA A 122 -10.20 -8.75 13.78
N ILE A 123 -10.23 -8.09 12.62
CA ILE A 123 -10.78 -8.61 11.38
C ILE A 123 -9.59 -8.88 10.45
N GLY A 124 -9.25 -10.15 10.24
CA GLY A 124 -8.36 -10.54 9.16
C GLY A 124 -9.13 -10.45 7.86
N SER A 125 -8.69 -9.62 6.92
CA SER A 125 -9.43 -9.36 5.69
C SER A 125 -8.58 -9.61 4.45
N GLY A 126 -9.11 -10.44 3.55
CA GLY A 126 -8.52 -10.81 2.27
C GLY A 126 -8.85 -12.24 1.85
N GLY A 127 -9.31 -12.40 0.62
CA GLY A 127 -9.59 -13.69 -0.01
C GLY A 127 -8.33 -14.49 -0.30
N GLN A 128 -8.46 -15.50 -1.15
CA GLN A 128 -7.36 -16.37 -1.58
C GLN A 128 -6.85 -15.93 -2.94
N GLY A 129 -5.61 -15.45 -2.97
CA GLY A 129 -4.96 -15.05 -4.22
C GLY A 129 -4.37 -16.23 -5.00
N PRO A 130 -3.97 -16.01 -6.26
CA PRO A 130 -3.33 -17.03 -7.07
C PRO A 130 -2.03 -17.57 -6.41
N GLY A 131 -1.92 -18.91 -6.31
CA GLY A 131 -0.77 -19.57 -5.71
C GLY A 131 -0.75 -19.59 -4.17
N GLU A 132 -1.85 -19.23 -3.54
CA GLU A 132 -2.06 -19.32 -2.09
C GLU A 132 -2.86 -20.59 -1.74
N ASP A 133 -2.46 -21.28 -0.66
CA ASP A 133 -3.15 -22.49 -0.19
C ASP A 133 -4.27 -22.19 0.80
N ILE A 134 -4.32 -20.98 1.35
CA ILE A 134 -5.34 -20.49 2.29
C ILE A 134 -5.58 -19.01 2.03
N THR A 135 -6.74 -18.50 2.47
CA THR A 135 -7.07 -17.08 2.39
C THR A 135 -6.10 -16.21 3.19
N GLU A 136 -5.90 -14.97 2.77
CA GLU A 136 -5.11 -14.00 3.52
C GLU A 136 -5.70 -13.80 4.93
N ALA A 137 -7.02 -13.74 5.06
CA ALA A 137 -7.74 -13.64 6.33
C ALA A 137 -7.43 -14.80 7.27
N ALA A 138 -7.51 -16.04 6.77
CA ALA A 138 -7.18 -17.23 7.58
C ALA A 138 -5.72 -17.23 8.02
N CYS A 139 -4.80 -16.79 7.14
CA CYS A 139 -3.38 -16.65 7.48
C CYS A 139 -3.15 -15.61 8.58
N ILE A 140 -3.84 -14.45 8.51
CA ILE A 140 -3.79 -13.38 9.51
C ILE A 140 -4.26 -13.90 10.86
N CYS A 141 -5.49 -14.44 10.93
CA CYS A 141 -6.08 -14.89 12.20
C CYS A 141 -5.28 -16.02 12.84
N LYS A 142 -4.85 -17.03 12.07
CA LYS A 142 -3.97 -18.09 12.58
C LYS A 142 -2.65 -17.56 13.15
N THR A 143 -2.10 -16.53 12.52
CA THR A 143 -0.83 -15.94 12.96
C THR A 143 -1.04 -15.08 14.22
N LEU A 144 -2.12 -14.31 14.30
CA LEU A 144 -2.49 -13.54 15.50
C LEU A 144 -2.76 -14.47 16.70
N ALA A 145 -3.47 -15.60 16.50
CA ALA A 145 -3.69 -16.60 17.54
C ALA A 145 -2.37 -17.17 18.09
N ARG A 146 -1.41 -17.48 17.20
CA ARG A 146 -0.06 -17.92 17.61
C ARG A 146 0.73 -16.84 18.36
N MET A 147 0.39 -15.56 18.17
CA MET A 147 0.97 -14.43 18.91
C MET A 147 0.25 -14.13 20.23
N GLY A 148 -0.71 -14.98 20.63
CA GLY A 148 -1.43 -14.90 21.91
C GLY A 148 -2.67 -14.01 21.89
N ILE A 149 -3.23 -13.70 20.71
CA ILE A 149 -4.55 -13.06 20.64
C ILE A 149 -5.61 -14.15 20.69
N SER A 150 -6.56 -14.01 21.63
CA SER A 150 -7.63 -14.99 21.86
C SER A 150 -8.54 -15.17 20.64
N ALA A 151 -9.00 -16.40 20.40
CA ALA A 151 -9.77 -16.76 19.20
C ALA A 151 -11.14 -16.07 19.12
N ASP A 152 -11.77 -15.78 20.24
CA ASP A 152 -13.05 -15.04 20.35
C ASP A 152 -12.93 -13.58 19.91
N ARG A 153 -11.70 -13.06 19.80
CA ARG A 153 -11.38 -11.73 19.30
C ARG A 153 -11.02 -11.70 17.82
N LEU A 154 -11.05 -12.84 17.12
CA LEU A 154 -10.60 -12.96 15.73
C LEU A 154 -11.79 -13.22 14.80
N LEU A 155 -12.04 -12.31 13.86
CA LEU A 155 -13.03 -12.44 12.81
C LEU A 155 -12.34 -12.61 11.45
N LEU A 156 -12.94 -13.41 10.57
CA LEU A 156 -12.43 -13.67 9.22
C LEU A 156 -13.35 -13.00 8.19
N GLU A 157 -12.72 -12.25 7.29
CA GLU A 157 -13.35 -11.77 6.06
C GLU A 157 -12.54 -12.37 4.88
N GLU A 158 -13.07 -13.40 4.24
CA GLU A 158 -12.34 -14.27 3.31
C GLU A 158 -12.75 -14.13 1.83
N VAL A 159 -13.63 -13.16 1.52
CA VAL A 159 -14.31 -13.10 0.20
C VAL A 159 -13.79 -11.97 -0.66
N SER A 160 -13.14 -10.97 -0.07
CA SER A 160 -12.70 -9.76 -0.76
C SER A 160 -11.53 -10.01 -1.74
N GLU A 161 -11.60 -9.38 -2.90
CA GLU A 161 -10.58 -9.38 -3.96
C GLU A 161 -9.91 -8.01 -4.15
N SER A 162 -10.41 -6.99 -3.46
CA SER A 162 -9.92 -5.61 -3.58
C SER A 162 -9.87 -4.89 -2.23
N THR A 163 -9.04 -3.86 -2.14
CA THR A 163 -8.98 -3.02 -0.92
C THR A 163 -10.34 -2.41 -0.55
N ARG A 164 -11.17 -2.09 -1.55
CA ARG A 164 -12.52 -1.57 -1.31
C ARG A 164 -13.40 -2.63 -0.67
N GLU A 165 -13.38 -3.84 -1.18
CA GLU A 165 -14.15 -4.97 -0.64
C GLU A 165 -13.65 -5.37 0.74
N ASN A 166 -12.33 -5.43 0.96
CA ASN A 166 -11.75 -5.66 2.28
C ASN A 166 -12.38 -4.73 3.32
N LEU A 167 -12.41 -3.44 3.03
CA LEU A 167 -12.93 -2.44 3.96
C LEU A 167 -14.47 -2.49 4.06
N LEU A 168 -15.16 -2.69 2.94
CA LEU A 168 -16.61 -2.77 2.91
C LEU A 168 -17.11 -3.99 3.70
N TYR A 169 -16.56 -5.17 3.45
CA TYR A 169 -16.98 -6.39 4.12
C TYR A 169 -16.55 -6.41 5.59
N SER A 170 -15.38 -5.87 5.91
CA SER A 170 -14.99 -5.66 7.31
C SER A 170 -15.94 -4.71 8.05
N MET A 171 -16.39 -3.63 7.39
CA MET A 171 -17.38 -2.71 7.97
C MET A 171 -18.75 -3.39 8.16
N ILE A 172 -19.15 -4.29 7.26
CA ILE A 172 -20.39 -5.08 7.41
C ILE A 172 -20.28 -6.02 8.61
N LEU A 173 -19.13 -6.69 8.79
CA LEU A 173 -18.88 -7.59 9.93
C LEU A 173 -18.83 -6.85 11.27
N GLY A 174 -18.19 -5.70 11.33
CA GLY A 174 -18.00 -4.94 12.57
C GLY A 174 -19.11 -3.92 12.88
N GLY A 175 -19.95 -3.59 11.88
CA GLY A 175 -21.02 -2.58 12.02
C GLY A 175 -20.56 -1.16 11.65
N ARG A 176 -21.49 -0.40 11.04
CA ARG A 176 -21.20 0.94 10.46
C ARG A 176 -20.80 1.99 11.48
N GLU A 177 -21.29 1.90 12.69
CA GLU A 177 -21.07 2.90 13.74
C GLU A 177 -19.85 2.59 14.64
N SER A 178 -19.23 1.43 14.43
CA SER A 178 -18.02 1.01 15.15
C SER A 178 -16.81 1.86 14.77
N SER A 179 -15.82 1.88 15.67
CA SER A 179 -14.52 2.50 15.43
C SER A 179 -13.52 1.48 14.91
N TYR A 180 -12.69 1.92 13.94
CA TYR A 180 -11.79 1.04 13.22
C TYR A 180 -10.35 1.57 13.20
N VAL A 181 -9.40 0.67 13.39
CA VAL A 181 -7.99 0.87 13.05
C VAL A 181 -7.65 0.03 11.81
N ILE A 182 -7.27 0.68 10.72
CA ILE A 182 -6.82 -0.01 9.50
C ILE A 182 -5.32 -0.22 9.56
N VAL A 183 -4.90 -1.49 9.52
CA VAL A 183 -3.50 -1.89 9.52
C VAL A 183 -3.05 -2.30 8.13
N THR A 184 -2.12 -1.54 7.57
CA THR A 184 -1.47 -1.84 6.29
C THR A 184 -0.07 -1.23 6.23
N ASN A 185 0.71 -1.50 5.18
CA ASN A 185 2.02 -0.87 5.02
C ASN A 185 1.89 0.64 4.80
N GLY A 186 2.86 1.42 5.32
CA GLY A 186 2.78 2.88 5.33
C GLY A 186 2.53 3.51 3.97
N PHE A 187 3.17 3.01 2.90
CA PHE A 187 2.95 3.48 1.54
C PHE A 187 1.49 3.32 1.07
N HIS A 188 0.79 2.26 1.53
CA HIS A 188 -0.58 1.94 1.14
C HIS A 188 -1.65 2.61 2.02
N LEU A 189 -1.27 3.06 3.23
CA LEU A 189 -2.21 3.52 4.24
C LEU A 189 -3.06 4.71 3.78
N PHE A 190 -2.45 5.65 3.04
CA PHE A 190 -3.17 6.82 2.52
C PHE A 190 -4.37 6.42 1.65
N ARG A 191 -4.17 5.49 0.69
CA ARG A 191 -5.23 5.03 -0.21
C ARG A 191 -6.28 4.20 0.53
N ALA A 192 -5.88 3.36 1.48
CA ALA A 192 -6.82 2.61 2.32
C ALA A 192 -7.71 3.55 3.13
N MET A 193 -7.16 4.59 3.76
CA MET A 193 -7.90 5.60 4.51
C MET A 193 -8.83 6.45 3.62
N GLU A 194 -8.38 6.84 2.41
CA GLU A 194 -9.24 7.53 1.44
C GLU A 194 -10.42 6.64 1.02
N THR A 195 -10.17 5.34 0.81
CA THR A 195 -11.22 4.36 0.47
C THR A 195 -12.21 4.18 1.63
N ALA A 196 -11.74 4.04 2.87
CA ALA A 196 -12.58 3.90 4.05
C ALA A 196 -13.54 5.10 4.24
N ARG A 197 -13.00 6.32 4.09
CA ARG A 197 -13.82 7.55 4.17
C ARG A 197 -14.88 7.61 3.08
N ARG A 198 -14.57 7.19 1.86
CA ARG A 198 -15.55 7.12 0.74
C ARG A 198 -16.61 6.06 0.96
N LEU A 199 -16.32 4.99 1.69
CA LEU A 199 -17.29 3.98 2.11
C LEU A 199 -18.18 4.44 3.29
N GLY A 200 -17.91 5.63 3.84
CA GLY A 200 -18.68 6.20 4.94
C GLY A 200 -18.25 5.72 6.33
N MET A 201 -17.04 5.14 6.47
CA MET A 201 -16.48 4.81 7.79
C MET A 201 -16.14 6.10 8.54
N LYS A 202 -16.94 6.45 9.54
CA LYS A 202 -16.86 7.75 10.25
C LYS A 202 -15.73 7.78 11.28
N ARG A 203 -15.55 6.68 12.03
CA ARG A 203 -14.59 6.54 13.13
C ARG A 203 -13.46 5.62 12.70
N VAL A 204 -12.53 6.13 11.90
CA VAL A 204 -11.45 5.34 11.32
C VAL A 204 -10.10 6.04 11.50
N SER A 205 -9.14 5.30 12.03
CA SER A 205 -7.73 5.69 12.15
C SER A 205 -6.82 4.66 11.46
N GLY A 206 -5.55 4.99 11.29
CA GLY A 206 -4.62 4.15 10.56
C GLY A 206 -3.39 3.76 11.37
N LEU A 207 -2.96 2.51 11.22
CA LEU A 207 -1.72 1.98 11.78
C LEU A 207 -0.80 1.50 10.66
N ALA A 208 0.30 2.23 10.46
CA ALA A 208 1.29 1.91 9.45
C ALA A 208 2.22 0.78 9.90
N ALA A 209 2.21 -0.34 9.18
CA ALA A 209 3.24 -1.37 9.29
C ALA A 209 4.48 -0.97 8.48
N SER A 210 5.66 -1.35 8.96
CA SER A 210 6.92 -1.14 8.26
C SER A 210 6.98 -1.87 6.91
N SER A 211 7.86 -1.41 6.03
CA SER A 211 8.06 -1.99 4.70
C SER A 211 9.52 -2.37 4.49
N GLU A 212 9.81 -3.09 3.41
CA GLU A 212 11.17 -3.44 3.02
C GLU A 212 11.91 -2.20 2.51
N PRO A 213 13.00 -1.75 3.17
CA PRO A 213 13.64 -0.47 2.83
C PRO A 213 14.11 -0.39 1.38
N VAL A 214 14.71 -1.47 0.85
CA VAL A 214 15.22 -1.51 -0.54
C VAL A 214 14.11 -1.31 -1.56
N LEU A 215 12.90 -1.83 -1.30
CA LEU A 215 11.76 -1.75 -2.20
C LEU A 215 10.85 -0.54 -1.91
N LEU A 216 11.15 0.25 -0.89
CA LEU A 216 10.29 1.34 -0.45
C LEU A 216 10.06 2.39 -1.55
N PRO A 217 11.07 2.89 -2.30
CA PRO A 217 10.83 3.80 -3.41
C PRO A 217 9.92 3.18 -4.49
N ASN A 218 10.11 1.90 -4.81
CA ASN A 218 9.27 1.18 -5.77
C ASN A 218 7.81 1.13 -5.33
N TYR A 219 7.55 0.90 -4.03
CA TYR A 219 6.20 0.87 -3.48
C TYR A 219 5.53 2.25 -3.51
N TYR A 220 6.25 3.32 -3.15
CA TYR A 220 5.71 4.67 -3.15
C TYR A 220 5.35 5.12 -4.57
N VAL A 221 6.25 4.98 -5.53
CA VAL A 221 5.97 5.32 -6.94
C VAL A 221 4.78 4.51 -7.49
N ARG A 222 4.71 3.21 -7.18
CA ARG A 222 3.55 2.38 -7.56
C ARG A 222 2.25 2.91 -6.95
N GLU A 223 2.26 3.29 -5.67
CA GLU A 223 1.07 3.83 -4.99
C GLU A 223 0.65 5.19 -5.53
N PHE A 224 1.59 6.03 -5.97
CA PHE A 224 1.27 7.25 -6.69
C PHE A 224 0.40 6.96 -7.92
N PHE A 225 0.82 6.04 -8.79
CA PHE A 225 0.03 5.67 -9.97
C PHE A 225 -1.29 4.99 -9.61
N ALA A 226 -1.29 4.13 -8.60
CA ALA A 226 -2.51 3.49 -8.11
C ALA A 226 -3.52 4.52 -7.59
N LEU A 227 -3.07 5.55 -6.86
CA LEU A 227 -3.90 6.63 -6.34
C LEU A 227 -4.47 7.51 -7.46
N VAL A 228 -3.64 7.87 -8.46
CA VAL A 228 -4.10 8.62 -9.63
C VAL A 228 -5.18 7.84 -10.38
N LEU A 229 -4.93 6.57 -10.68
CA LEU A 229 -5.90 5.70 -11.35
C LEU A 229 -7.19 5.52 -10.54
N TYR A 230 -7.08 5.31 -9.23
CA TYR A 230 -8.21 5.21 -8.31
C TYR A 230 -9.10 6.47 -8.38
N ARG A 231 -8.50 7.65 -8.34
CA ARG A 231 -9.23 8.93 -8.41
C ARG A 231 -9.87 9.18 -9.77
N LEU A 232 -9.19 8.81 -10.85
CA LEU A 232 -9.74 8.90 -12.20
C LEU A 232 -10.96 7.98 -12.37
N ARG A 233 -10.87 6.72 -11.92
CA ARG A 233 -12.00 5.78 -11.95
C ARG A 233 -13.17 6.27 -11.12
N ALA A 234 -12.92 6.84 -9.95
CA ALA A 234 -13.95 7.42 -9.09
C ALA A 234 -14.70 8.58 -9.77
N LYS A 235 -13.98 9.44 -10.52
CA LYS A 235 -14.62 10.56 -11.27
C LYS A 235 -15.49 10.08 -12.45
N VAL A 236 -15.15 8.94 -13.04
CA VAL A 236 -15.89 8.38 -14.19
C VAL A 236 -17.07 7.49 -13.76
N GLY A 237 -17.39 7.43 -12.45
CA GLY A 237 -18.51 6.61 -11.94
C GLY A 237 -18.29 5.09 -12.02
N ARG A 238 -17.06 4.63 -12.29
CA ARG A 238 -16.71 3.20 -12.38
C ARG A 238 -16.29 2.57 -11.04
N ILE A 239 -16.43 3.31 -9.96
CA ILE A 239 -16.26 2.82 -8.58
C ILE A 239 -17.57 3.18 -7.87
N GLN A 240 -18.61 2.39 -8.10
CA GLN A 240 -19.77 2.29 -7.22
C GLN A 240 -19.47 1.29 -6.11
#